data_f705e4ce17ceb64c01c72b703732d2be
#
_entry.id   f705e4ce17ceb64c01c72b703732d2be
#
_cell.length_a   1.000
_cell.length_b   1.000
_cell.length_c   1.000
_cell.angle_alpha   90.00
_cell.angle_beta   90.00
_cell.angle_gamma   90.00
#
_symmetry.space_group_name_H-M   'P 1'
#
loop_
_entity.id
_entity.type
_entity.pdbx_description
1 polymer ?
#
loop_
_entity_poly.entity_id
_entity_poly.type
_entity_poly.pdbx_seq_one_letter_code
_entity_poly.pdbx_strand_id
1 'polypeptide(L)'
;MKIEQIYTGCLAQGAYYIESNGEVAIIDPLRETTPYLEKAAANGVKIKYIFETHFHADFVSGHVDLAKKTGATIIYGPTASTSYNIHEAKDGEIFQLGNITFEVLHTPGHTPESTTFLLKDENGKEHSIFTGDTLFIGDVGRPDLAQKSGEVTQEDLAGWLFDSLRNKIMTLPDEVIVYPAHGAGSACGKHMSSETWDTLGNQKATNYALRADMTKEEFIKEVTNGLLPPPQYFSKNAKMNKVGYDSFDEVMKRGAVALSPRAFEAAANEHEALILDVRDKKEFVKGFIPNSIFIGIDDSFAPWVGALIPDLKQPILIVAPEGRAKETVKRLSRVGYDNAIGYLEGGFEAWKMHGEIDSIETIDVATFEASYNKDIKILDVRKPGEWESEHIETAQHFALDYINNQMAEVQNTNTYYMHCRSGYRATIAASILKSRGFDQLRLLHGLFDDITASTISTSAFVCPSTLK
;
A
#
# COMPACT_ATOMS: atom_id res chain seq x y z
N MET A 1 29.71 -9.81 -5.95
CA MET A 1 28.25 -9.72 -5.82
C MET A 1 27.88 -8.40 -5.15
N LYS A 2 26.80 -7.74 -5.62
CA LYS A 2 26.21 -6.54 -5.01
C LYS A 2 24.71 -6.77 -4.83
N ILE A 3 24.20 -6.51 -3.63
CA ILE A 3 22.77 -6.54 -3.31
C ILE A 3 22.37 -5.14 -2.88
N GLU A 4 21.29 -4.60 -3.44
CA GLU A 4 20.76 -3.30 -3.07
C GLU A 4 19.24 -3.40 -2.91
N GLN A 5 18.76 -3.03 -1.73
CA GLN A 5 17.34 -2.89 -1.47
C GLN A 5 16.88 -1.50 -1.95
N ILE A 6 15.86 -1.47 -2.78
CA ILE A 6 15.18 -0.24 -3.23
C ILE A 6 13.86 -0.15 -2.48
N TYR A 7 13.88 0.53 -1.33
CA TYR A 7 12.74 0.60 -0.45
C TYR A 7 11.83 1.79 -0.76
N THR A 8 10.53 1.54 -0.87
CA THR A 8 9.50 2.55 -1.16
C THR A 8 8.60 2.75 0.07
N GLY A 9 8.92 3.76 0.88
CA GLY A 9 8.27 4.00 2.17
C GLY A 9 6.74 4.19 2.11
N CYS A 10 6.18 4.82 1.05
CA CYS A 10 4.74 5.03 0.93
C CYS A 10 3.92 3.74 0.68
N LEU A 11 4.57 2.65 0.29
CA LEU A 11 4.00 1.30 0.13
C LEU A 11 4.59 0.32 1.16
N ALA A 12 5.58 0.76 1.92
CA ALA A 12 6.39 -0.10 2.78
C ALA A 12 6.96 -1.32 2.02
N GLN A 13 7.32 -1.14 0.72
CA GLN A 13 7.69 -2.20 -0.21
C GLN A 13 9.19 -2.17 -0.51
N GLY A 14 9.84 -3.34 -0.49
CA GLY A 14 11.23 -3.57 -0.86
C GLY A 14 11.35 -4.30 -2.18
N ALA A 15 11.89 -3.64 -3.21
CA ALA A 15 12.41 -4.29 -4.41
C ALA A 15 13.92 -4.51 -4.26
N TYR A 16 14.47 -5.47 -4.99
CA TYR A 16 15.91 -5.78 -4.88
C TYR A 16 16.59 -5.78 -6.23
N TYR A 17 17.75 -5.14 -6.27
CA TYR A 17 18.67 -5.12 -7.41
C TYR A 17 19.90 -5.93 -7.03
N ILE A 18 20.12 -7.07 -7.71
CA ILE A 18 21.24 -7.98 -7.44
C ILE A 18 22.13 -8.05 -8.67
N GLU A 19 23.42 -7.73 -8.50
CA GLU A 19 24.40 -7.67 -9.59
C GLU A 19 25.55 -8.64 -9.32
N SER A 20 25.91 -9.43 -10.33
CA SER A 20 27.06 -10.31 -10.33
C SER A 20 27.64 -10.46 -11.74
N ASN A 21 28.93 -10.16 -11.89
CA ASN A 21 29.71 -10.39 -13.09
C ASN A 21 29.02 -9.93 -14.41
N GLY A 22 28.54 -8.68 -14.44
CA GLY A 22 27.91 -8.08 -15.63
C GLY A 22 26.45 -8.45 -15.87
N GLU A 23 25.84 -9.27 -15.01
CA GLU A 23 24.42 -9.65 -15.07
C GLU A 23 23.66 -9.12 -13.84
N VAL A 24 22.39 -8.82 -14.02
CA VAL A 24 21.49 -8.30 -12.98
C VAL A 24 20.22 -9.13 -12.90
N ALA A 25 19.77 -9.37 -11.67
CA ALA A 25 18.41 -9.81 -11.35
C ALA A 25 17.68 -8.69 -10.59
N ILE A 26 16.41 -8.49 -10.90
CA ILE A 26 15.51 -7.63 -10.13
C ILE A 26 14.47 -8.51 -9.46
N ILE A 27 14.18 -8.27 -8.19
CA ILE A 27 13.13 -8.99 -7.45
C ILE A 27 12.05 -8.00 -7.08
N ASP A 28 10.79 -8.32 -7.38
CA ASP A 28 9.57 -7.57 -7.06
C ASP A 28 9.65 -6.07 -7.46
N PRO A 29 9.95 -5.74 -8.74
CA PRO A 29 10.12 -4.37 -9.18
C PRO A 29 8.85 -3.55 -9.06
N LEU A 30 8.98 -2.27 -8.68
CA LEU A 30 7.90 -1.31 -8.77
C LEU A 30 7.45 -1.07 -10.21
N ARG A 31 6.26 -0.48 -10.35
CA ARG A 31 5.61 -0.16 -11.62
C ARG A 31 6.50 0.61 -12.59
N GLU A 32 7.23 1.59 -12.10
CA GLU A 32 8.18 2.37 -12.91
C GLU A 32 9.50 1.62 -13.14
N THR A 33 9.87 1.45 -14.39
CA THR A 33 11.07 0.68 -14.78
C THR A 33 12.34 1.52 -14.89
N THR A 34 12.21 2.84 -15.05
CA THR A 34 13.31 3.76 -15.31
C THR A 34 14.47 3.64 -14.30
N PRO A 35 14.25 3.58 -12.98
CA PRO A 35 15.35 3.48 -12.02
C PRO A 35 16.22 2.23 -12.22
N TYR A 36 15.62 1.10 -12.56
CA TYR A 36 16.35 -0.15 -12.81
C TYR A 36 17.15 -0.09 -14.12
N LEU A 37 16.55 0.47 -15.17
CA LEU A 37 17.17 0.61 -16.49
C LEU A 37 18.36 1.57 -16.44
N GLU A 38 18.20 2.74 -15.83
CA GLU A 38 19.26 3.74 -15.69
C GLU A 38 20.43 3.20 -14.88
N LYS A 39 20.13 2.47 -13.79
CA LYS A 39 21.15 1.86 -12.96
C LYS A 39 21.93 0.78 -13.71
N ALA A 40 21.27 -0.11 -14.41
CA ALA A 40 21.91 -1.14 -15.22
C ALA A 40 22.77 -0.51 -16.34
N ALA A 41 22.28 0.53 -17.01
CA ALA A 41 23.02 1.25 -18.04
C ALA A 41 24.27 1.96 -17.46
N ALA A 42 24.13 2.64 -16.32
CA ALA A 42 25.25 3.32 -15.65
C ALA A 42 26.36 2.35 -15.23
N ASN A 43 26.02 1.11 -14.85
CA ASN A 43 26.96 0.06 -14.48
C ASN A 43 27.47 -0.73 -15.70
N GLY A 44 26.91 -0.54 -16.89
CA GLY A 44 27.27 -1.31 -18.10
C GLY A 44 26.89 -2.78 -18.01
N VAL A 45 25.81 -3.12 -17.31
CA VAL A 45 25.37 -4.49 -17.03
C VAL A 45 24.02 -4.80 -17.67
N LYS A 46 23.69 -6.09 -17.81
CA LYS A 46 22.44 -6.56 -18.44
C LYS A 46 21.47 -7.10 -17.40
N ILE A 47 20.24 -6.63 -17.40
CA ILE A 47 19.16 -7.26 -16.64
C ILE A 47 18.79 -8.56 -17.34
N LYS A 48 19.00 -9.68 -16.64
CA LYS A 48 18.81 -11.05 -17.14
C LYS A 48 17.53 -11.69 -16.64
N TYR A 49 17.23 -11.49 -15.36
CA TYR A 49 16.07 -12.09 -14.69
C TYR A 49 15.24 -11.02 -13.96
N ILE A 50 13.95 -11.25 -13.92
CA ILE A 50 12.97 -10.53 -13.08
C ILE A 50 12.25 -11.61 -12.29
N PHE A 51 12.54 -11.69 -11.01
CA PHE A 51 11.89 -12.61 -10.09
C PHE A 51 10.69 -11.94 -9.44
N GLU A 52 9.57 -12.61 -9.43
CA GLU A 52 8.37 -12.22 -8.68
C GLU A 52 8.12 -13.27 -7.60
N THR A 53 8.07 -12.85 -6.34
CA THR A 53 7.86 -13.75 -5.21
C THR A 53 6.45 -14.30 -5.18
N HIS A 54 5.46 -13.51 -5.61
CA HIS A 54 4.03 -13.86 -5.70
C HIS A 54 3.27 -12.84 -6.54
N PHE A 55 1.96 -13.03 -6.76
CA PHE A 55 1.11 -12.00 -7.33
C PHE A 55 0.75 -10.94 -6.29
N HIS A 56 1.52 -9.86 -6.24
CA HIS A 56 1.31 -8.76 -5.31
C HIS A 56 -0.11 -8.19 -5.39
N ALA A 57 -0.73 -7.99 -4.23
CA ALA A 57 -2.07 -7.45 -4.13
C ALA A 57 -2.08 -5.94 -3.84
N ASP A 58 -1.09 -5.46 -3.13
CA ASP A 58 -0.97 -4.08 -2.65
C ASP A 58 -0.39 -3.11 -3.68
N PHE A 59 0.34 -3.61 -4.70
CA PHE A 59 0.83 -2.80 -5.81
C PHE A 59 0.87 -3.57 -7.13
N VAL A 60 0.97 -2.83 -8.25
CA VAL A 60 1.19 -3.39 -9.58
C VAL A 60 2.68 -3.38 -9.86
N SER A 61 3.27 -4.55 -10.04
CA SER A 61 4.69 -4.72 -10.34
C SER A 61 5.04 -4.26 -11.78
N GLY A 62 6.27 -3.83 -11.98
CA GLY A 62 6.79 -3.37 -13.28
C GLY A 62 7.37 -4.47 -14.17
N HIS A 63 7.22 -5.74 -13.78
CA HIS A 63 7.89 -6.88 -14.41
C HIS A 63 7.61 -7.03 -15.90
N VAL A 64 6.35 -6.83 -16.34
CA VAL A 64 5.99 -6.94 -17.78
C VAL A 64 6.68 -5.88 -18.62
N ASP A 65 6.67 -4.62 -18.13
CA ASP A 65 7.32 -3.51 -18.84
C ASP A 65 8.84 -3.65 -18.83
N LEU A 66 9.40 -4.07 -17.72
CA LEU A 66 10.85 -4.29 -17.57
C LEU A 66 11.31 -5.42 -18.52
N ALA A 67 10.58 -6.53 -18.59
CA ALA A 67 10.85 -7.62 -19.51
C ALA A 67 10.78 -7.20 -20.98
N LYS A 68 9.76 -6.43 -21.36
CA LYS A 68 9.63 -5.88 -22.73
C LYS A 68 10.81 -4.98 -23.11
N LYS A 69 11.30 -4.15 -22.18
CA LYS A 69 12.40 -3.19 -22.44
C LYS A 69 13.77 -3.83 -22.44
N THR A 70 13.97 -4.94 -21.72
CA THR A 70 15.29 -5.56 -21.50
C THR A 70 15.48 -6.91 -22.17
N GLY A 71 14.41 -7.59 -22.52
CA GLY A 71 14.41 -8.99 -22.92
C GLY A 71 14.69 -9.96 -21.76
N ALA A 72 14.63 -9.50 -20.50
CA ALA A 72 14.80 -10.33 -19.32
C ALA A 72 13.67 -11.34 -19.17
N THR A 73 14.00 -12.50 -18.63
CA THR A 73 13.00 -13.54 -18.34
C THR A 73 12.30 -13.23 -17.03
N ILE A 74 10.96 -13.20 -17.05
CA ILE A 74 10.15 -13.14 -15.84
C ILE A 74 10.06 -14.54 -15.26
N ILE A 75 10.35 -14.67 -13.97
CA ILE A 75 10.36 -15.94 -13.24
C ILE A 75 9.38 -15.81 -12.07
N TYR A 76 8.42 -16.73 -12.04
CA TYR A 76 7.55 -17.00 -10.90
C TYR A 76 7.81 -18.40 -10.37
N GLY A 77 7.44 -18.64 -9.13
CA GLY A 77 7.49 -19.97 -8.55
C GLY A 77 6.43 -20.94 -9.10
N PRO A 78 6.39 -22.16 -8.54
CA PRO A 78 5.43 -23.19 -8.93
C PRO A 78 3.98 -22.71 -8.79
N THR A 79 3.09 -23.24 -9.64
CA THR A 79 1.65 -22.97 -9.69
C THR A 79 1.24 -21.58 -10.20
N ALA A 80 2.20 -20.71 -10.51
CA ALA A 80 1.89 -19.40 -11.09
C ALA A 80 1.38 -19.56 -12.54
N SER A 81 0.25 -18.95 -12.84
CA SER A 81 -0.35 -18.93 -14.18
C SER A 81 -0.70 -17.52 -14.58
N THR A 82 -0.16 -17.06 -15.72
CA THR A 82 -0.31 -15.71 -16.24
C THR A 82 -0.89 -15.67 -17.66
N SER A 83 -1.37 -14.50 -18.08
CA SER A 83 -1.79 -14.26 -19.47
C SER A 83 -0.65 -13.75 -20.37
N TYR A 84 0.57 -13.72 -19.88
CA TYR A 84 1.80 -13.34 -20.60
C TYR A 84 2.89 -14.38 -20.33
N ASN A 85 3.97 -14.34 -21.11
CA ASN A 85 5.02 -15.33 -21.03
C ASN A 85 5.85 -15.17 -19.75
N ILE A 86 5.98 -16.26 -19.00
CA ILE A 86 6.84 -16.39 -17.84
C ILE A 86 7.62 -17.71 -17.92
N HIS A 87 8.64 -17.82 -17.10
CA HIS A 87 9.21 -19.09 -16.70
C HIS A 87 8.58 -19.48 -15.36
N GLU A 88 7.69 -20.49 -15.36
CA GLU A 88 7.18 -21.12 -14.16
C GLU A 88 8.25 -22.05 -13.63
N ALA A 89 8.93 -21.60 -12.57
CA ALA A 89 10.04 -22.37 -12.00
C ALA A 89 9.54 -23.54 -11.15
N LYS A 90 10.36 -24.59 -11.06
CA LYS A 90 10.10 -25.71 -10.17
C LYS A 90 10.75 -25.47 -8.81
N ASP A 91 10.20 -26.11 -7.80
CA ASP A 91 10.84 -26.15 -6.47
C ASP A 91 12.24 -26.78 -6.57
N GLY A 92 13.25 -26.11 -6.01
CA GLY A 92 14.66 -26.50 -6.12
C GLY A 92 15.34 -26.14 -7.45
N GLU A 93 14.66 -25.46 -8.38
CA GLU A 93 15.29 -25.01 -9.63
C GLU A 93 16.34 -23.93 -9.36
N ILE A 94 17.47 -24.00 -10.10
CA ILE A 94 18.62 -23.13 -9.91
C ILE A 94 18.79 -22.19 -11.12
N PHE A 95 18.91 -20.89 -10.86
CA PHE A 95 19.18 -19.86 -11.84
C PHE A 95 20.57 -19.26 -11.64
N GLN A 96 21.42 -19.33 -12.67
CA GLN A 96 22.77 -18.75 -12.65
C GLN A 96 22.72 -17.26 -13.00
N LEU A 97 23.29 -16.41 -12.12
CA LEU A 97 23.48 -15.00 -12.34
C LEU A 97 24.96 -14.63 -12.15
N GLY A 98 25.70 -14.40 -13.25
CA GLY A 98 27.15 -14.22 -13.18
C GLY A 98 27.82 -15.36 -12.42
N ASN A 99 28.40 -15.08 -11.25
CA ASN A 99 29.10 -16.06 -10.42
C ASN A 99 28.27 -16.59 -9.23
N ILE A 100 27.02 -16.15 -9.10
CA ILE A 100 26.11 -16.52 -8.00
C ILE A 100 24.92 -17.29 -8.54
N THR A 101 24.19 -17.97 -7.65
CA THR A 101 22.98 -18.72 -8.03
C THR A 101 21.81 -18.36 -7.15
N PHE A 102 20.61 -18.43 -7.74
CA PHE A 102 19.34 -18.42 -7.02
C PHE A 102 18.73 -19.81 -7.07
N GLU A 103 18.34 -20.34 -5.91
CA GLU A 103 17.54 -21.55 -5.78
C GLU A 103 16.11 -21.19 -5.42
N VAL A 104 15.15 -21.81 -6.09
CA VAL A 104 13.72 -21.61 -5.88
C VAL A 104 13.25 -22.44 -4.70
N LEU A 105 12.72 -21.82 -3.68
CA LEU A 105 12.04 -22.47 -2.57
C LEU A 105 10.54 -22.17 -2.66
N HIS A 106 9.73 -23.14 -3.06
CA HIS A 106 8.28 -22.98 -3.07
C HIS A 106 7.78 -22.89 -1.63
N THR A 107 7.28 -21.73 -1.24
CA THR A 107 6.84 -21.40 0.13
C THR A 107 5.38 -20.93 0.15
N PRO A 108 4.41 -21.78 -0.24
CA PRO A 108 3.00 -21.42 -0.28
C PRO A 108 2.47 -21.10 1.12
N GLY A 109 1.44 -20.23 1.16
CA GLY A 109 0.77 -19.88 2.41
C GLY A 109 0.19 -18.47 2.39
N HIS A 110 0.98 -17.43 2.14
CA HIS A 110 0.43 -16.11 1.85
C HIS A 110 -0.39 -16.15 0.54
N THR A 111 0.19 -16.73 -0.50
CA THR A 111 -0.50 -17.15 -1.72
C THR A 111 -0.08 -18.58 -2.09
N PRO A 112 -0.85 -19.31 -2.95
CA PRO A 112 -0.47 -20.65 -3.38
C PRO A 112 0.85 -20.71 -4.15
N GLU A 113 1.17 -19.68 -4.94
CA GLU A 113 2.40 -19.55 -5.74
C GLU A 113 3.56 -18.88 -5.01
N SER A 114 3.38 -18.46 -3.76
CA SER A 114 4.42 -17.80 -2.98
C SER A 114 5.73 -18.55 -2.99
N THR A 115 6.81 -17.82 -3.21
CA THR A 115 8.15 -18.35 -3.45
C THR A 115 9.20 -17.52 -2.74
N THR A 116 10.13 -18.18 -2.10
CA THR A 116 11.35 -17.57 -1.57
C THR A 116 12.50 -17.89 -2.51
N PHE A 117 13.33 -16.92 -2.83
CA PHE A 117 14.54 -17.10 -3.63
C PHE A 117 15.76 -17.12 -2.72
N LEU A 118 16.44 -18.28 -2.64
CA LEU A 118 17.67 -18.45 -1.88
C LEU A 118 18.88 -18.11 -2.77
N LEU A 119 19.60 -17.07 -2.41
CA LEU A 119 20.83 -16.66 -3.07
C LEU A 119 22.03 -17.37 -2.42
N LYS A 120 22.82 -18.05 -3.26
CA LYS A 120 24.12 -18.63 -2.89
C LYS A 120 25.24 -17.81 -3.54
N ASP A 121 26.27 -17.54 -2.77
CA ASP A 121 27.44 -16.80 -3.21
C ASP A 121 28.29 -17.57 -4.25
N GLU A 122 29.41 -16.96 -4.66
CA GLU A 122 30.35 -17.54 -5.65
C GLU A 122 31.01 -18.86 -5.17
N ASN A 123 30.93 -19.17 -3.89
CA ASN A 123 31.44 -20.41 -3.30
C ASN A 123 30.33 -21.45 -3.09
N GLY A 124 29.09 -21.11 -3.47
CA GLY A 124 27.91 -21.94 -3.25
C GLY A 124 27.37 -21.91 -1.82
N LYS A 125 27.86 -20.98 -0.98
CA LYS A 125 27.36 -20.80 0.39
C LYS A 125 26.05 -20.02 0.37
N GLU A 126 25.10 -20.47 1.16
CA GLU A 126 23.82 -19.77 1.40
C GLU A 126 24.07 -18.41 2.05
N HIS A 127 23.64 -17.34 1.37
CA HIS A 127 23.95 -15.97 1.77
C HIS A 127 22.70 -15.20 2.22
N SER A 128 21.64 -15.22 1.43
CA SER A 128 20.41 -14.47 1.72
C SER A 128 19.18 -15.11 1.09
N ILE A 129 18.02 -14.82 1.67
CA ILE A 129 16.71 -15.22 1.14
C ILE A 129 15.87 -13.99 0.88
N PHE A 130 15.17 -13.99 -0.27
CA PHE A 130 14.17 -12.99 -0.64
C PHE A 130 12.81 -13.65 -0.46
N THR A 131 12.18 -13.33 0.66
CA THR A 131 11.06 -14.12 1.19
C THR A 131 9.70 -13.69 0.67
N GLY A 132 9.64 -12.58 -0.07
CA GLY A 132 8.34 -11.99 -0.41
C GLY A 132 7.52 -11.75 0.87
N ASP A 133 6.29 -12.22 0.83
CA ASP A 133 5.36 -12.17 1.96
C ASP A 133 5.27 -13.50 2.74
N THR A 134 6.22 -14.41 2.54
CA THR A 134 6.31 -15.64 3.35
C THR A 134 6.78 -15.32 4.77
N LEU A 135 7.83 -14.51 4.90
CA LEU A 135 8.42 -14.11 6.18
C LEU A 135 8.79 -12.63 6.14
N PHE A 136 8.30 -11.87 7.11
CA PHE A 136 8.68 -10.49 7.39
C PHE A 136 9.61 -10.41 8.61
N ILE A 137 10.16 -9.24 8.86
CA ILE A 137 10.90 -9.01 10.10
C ILE A 137 9.91 -8.84 11.26
N GLY A 138 9.90 -9.83 12.16
CA GLY A 138 8.99 -9.89 13.32
C GLY A 138 7.59 -10.43 13.03
N ASP A 139 7.26 -10.76 11.78
CA ASP A 139 5.91 -11.21 11.39
C ASP A 139 5.96 -12.17 10.19
N VAL A 140 4.78 -12.59 9.71
CA VAL A 140 4.56 -13.38 8.50
C VAL A 140 3.40 -12.80 7.68
N GLY A 141 3.36 -13.11 6.39
CA GLY A 141 2.26 -12.68 5.52
C GLY A 141 0.92 -13.25 5.94
N ARG A 142 -0.13 -12.44 5.81
CA ARG A 142 -1.51 -12.85 6.11
C ARG A 142 -2.00 -13.93 5.13
N PRO A 143 -2.67 -15.00 5.61
CA PRO A 143 -3.04 -16.14 4.78
C PRO A 143 -4.45 -16.04 4.17
N ASP A 144 -5.10 -14.90 4.18
CA ASP A 144 -6.51 -14.75 3.79
C ASP A 144 -6.73 -14.10 2.41
N LEU A 145 -5.67 -13.60 1.75
CA LEU A 145 -5.83 -12.84 0.49
C LEU A 145 -6.14 -13.73 -0.72
N ALA A 146 -5.66 -14.96 -0.74
CA ALA A 146 -5.79 -15.87 -1.89
C ALA A 146 -6.80 -16.99 -1.69
N GLN A 147 -7.77 -16.80 -0.80
CA GLN A 147 -8.86 -17.75 -0.58
C GLN A 147 -9.68 -17.99 -1.85
N LYS A 148 -10.12 -19.24 -2.07
CA LYS A 148 -11.05 -19.61 -3.12
C LYS A 148 -12.23 -20.32 -2.49
N SER A 149 -13.41 -19.75 -2.62
CA SER A 149 -14.63 -20.31 -2.04
C SER A 149 -14.82 -21.78 -2.44
N GLY A 150 -14.90 -22.66 -1.43
CA GLY A 150 -15.09 -24.11 -1.62
C GLY A 150 -13.84 -24.89 -2.05
N GLU A 151 -12.68 -24.24 -2.25
CA GLU A 151 -11.44 -24.92 -2.67
C GLU A 151 -10.30 -24.74 -1.67
N VAL A 152 -10.03 -23.49 -1.23
CA VAL A 152 -8.89 -23.16 -0.35
C VAL A 152 -9.35 -22.14 0.69
N THR A 153 -9.23 -22.50 1.95
CA THR A 153 -9.57 -21.62 3.10
C THR A 153 -8.35 -20.86 3.60
N GLN A 154 -8.57 -19.87 4.45
CA GLN A 154 -7.46 -19.17 5.12
C GLN A 154 -6.69 -20.12 6.07
N GLU A 155 -7.36 -21.08 6.66
CA GLU A 155 -6.76 -22.10 7.54
C GLU A 155 -5.86 -23.05 6.74
N ASP A 156 -6.26 -23.42 5.50
CA ASP A 156 -5.41 -24.18 4.60
C ASP A 156 -4.14 -23.40 4.24
N LEU A 157 -4.30 -22.14 3.86
CA LEU A 157 -3.17 -21.26 3.53
C LEU A 157 -2.24 -21.06 4.73
N ALA A 158 -2.80 -20.83 5.93
CA ALA A 158 -2.03 -20.72 7.16
C ALA A 158 -1.27 -22.01 7.47
N GLY A 159 -1.90 -23.17 7.23
CA GLY A 159 -1.26 -24.48 7.37
C GLY A 159 -0.10 -24.70 6.39
N TRP A 160 -0.23 -24.24 5.14
CA TRP A 160 0.84 -24.28 4.15
C TRP A 160 1.98 -23.33 4.51
N LEU A 161 1.65 -22.14 5.04
CA LEU A 161 2.65 -21.18 5.52
C LEU A 161 3.49 -21.78 6.66
N PHE A 162 2.84 -22.44 7.63
CA PHE A 162 3.54 -23.15 8.70
C PHE A 162 4.53 -24.19 8.13
N ASP A 163 4.07 -25.05 7.22
CA ASP A 163 4.91 -26.07 6.61
C ASP A 163 6.08 -25.45 5.83
N SER A 164 5.85 -24.36 5.09
CA SER A 164 6.87 -23.62 4.36
C SER A 164 7.94 -23.05 5.30
N LEU A 165 7.52 -22.42 6.40
CA LEU A 165 8.44 -21.88 7.40
C LEU A 165 9.25 -22.97 8.08
N ARG A 166 8.62 -24.06 8.54
CA ARG A 166 9.29 -25.14 9.30
C ARG A 166 10.22 -25.97 8.44
N ASN A 167 9.78 -26.35 7.23
CA ASN A 167 10.48 -27.35 6.42
C ASN A 167 11.48 -26.75 5.42
N LYS A 168 11.39 -25.43 5.14
CA LYS A 168 12.26 -24.78 4.16
C LYS A 168 13.05 -23.60 4.74
N ILE A 169 12.37 -22.67 5.38
CA ILE A 169 13.03 -21.45 5.85
C ILE A 169 13.86 -21.72 7.10
N MET A 170 13.27 -22.33 8.13
CA MET A 170 13.97 -22.55 9.41
C MET A 170 15.09 -23.58 9.34
N THR A 171 15.18 -24.37 8.26
CA THR A 171 16.26 -25.32 8.02
C THR A 171 17.56 -24.66 7.55
N LEU A 172 17.48 -23.41 7.06
CA LEU A 172 18.63 -22.65 6.59
C LEU A 172 19.51 -22.17 7.76
N PRO A 173 20.82 -21.90 7.52
CA PRO A 173 21.76 -21.39 8.52
C PRO A 173 21.31 -20.05 9.13
N ASP A 174 21.68 -19.83 10.39
CA ASP A 174 21.28 -18.63 11.15
C ASP A 174 21.89 -17.34 10.62
N GLU A 175 23.04 -17.41 9.95
CA GLU A 175 23.68 -16.25 9.33
C GLU A 175 23.05 -15.78 8.02
N VAL A 176 22.10 -16.51 7.45
CA VAL A 176 21.38 -16.13 6.23
C VAL A 176 20.58 -14.86 6.48
N ILE A 177 20.71 -13.89 5.55
CA ILE A 177 20.02 -12.61 5.64
C ILE A 177 18.60 -12.77 5.05
N VAL A 178 17.61 -12.30 5.79
CA VAL A 178 16.20 -12.26 5.38
C VAL A 178 15.90 -10.90 4.76
N TYR A 179 15.47 -10.89 3.51
CA TYR A 179 15.02 -9.72 2.75
C TYR A 179 13.54 -9.90 2.37
N PRO A 180 12.60 -9.30 3.12
CA PRO A 180 11.16 -9.40 2.86
C PRO A 180 10.69 -8.43 1.77
N ALA A 181 9.49 -8.67 1.20
CA ALA A 181 8.88 -7.70 0.29
C ALA A 181 8.30 -6.48 1.01
N HIS A 182 7.98 -6.60 2.29
CA HIS A 182 7.35 -5.51 3.05
C HIS A 182 7.97 -5.29 4.43
N GLY A 183 7.80 -4.04 4.92
CA GLY A 183 8.11 -3.61 6.27
C GLY A 183 6.91 -2.97 6.97
N ALA A 184 7.15 -2.32 8.12
CA ALA A 184 6.11 -1.68 8.92
C ALA A 184 5.25 -0.71 8.12
N GLY A 185 3.93 -0.86 8.23
CA GLY A 185 2.93 -0.03 7.54
C GLY A 185 2.23 -0.69 6.36
N SER A 186 2.71 -1.83 5.86
CA SER A 186 1.97 -2.61 4.86
C SER A 186 0.75 -3.30 5.47
N ALA A 187 -0.31 -3.46 4.67
CA ALA A 187 -1.51 -4.20 5.06
C ALA A 187 -1.37 -5.73 4.90
N CYS A 188 -0.18 -6.20 4.45
CA CYS A 188 0.10 -7.63 4.24
C CYS A 188 0.50 -8.38 5.51
N GLY A 189 0.77 -7.68 6.63
CA GLY A 189 1.08 -8.27 7.95
C GLY A 189 0.46 -7.48 9.08
N LYS A 190 0.63 -7.96 10.33
CA LYS A 190 0.03 -7.38 11.54
C LYS A 190 1.03 -6.58 12.38
N HIS A 191 2.21 -7.15 12.62
CA HIS A 191 3.19 -6.71 13.64
C HIS A 191 4.60 -6.57 13.08
N MET A 192 4.73 -6.20 11.81
CA MET A 192 6.02 -6.02 11.17
C MET A 192 6.87 -4.97 11.89
N SER A 193 8.15 -5.29 12.04
CA SER A 193 9.17 -4.38 12.58
C SER A 193 9.51 -3.24 11.61
N SER A 194 10.15 -2.20 12.13
CA SER A 194 10.67 -1.08 11.32
C SER A 194 11.90 -1.45 10.51
N GLU A 195 12.60 -2.51 10.88
CA GLU A 195 13.75 -3.04 10.16
C GLU A 195 13.30 -3.63 8.81
N THR A 196 14.10 -3.38 7.77
CA THR A 196 13.82 -3.84 6.42
C THR A 196 14.59 -5.11 6.02
N TRP A 197 15.45 -5.61 6.90
CA TRP A 197 16.18 -6.87 6.79
C TRP A 197 16.71 -7.30 8.18
N ASP A 198 17.02 -8.59 8.33
CA ASP A 198 17.61 -9.14 9.55
C ASP A 198 18.26 -10.49 9.26
N THR A 199 18.96 -11.08 10.23
CA THR A 199 19.46 -12.46 10.12
C THR A 199 18.36 -13.45 10.45
N LEU A 200 18.38 -14.62 9.82
CA LEU A 200 17.42 -15.70 10.09
C LEU A 200 17.51 -16.19 11.53
N GLY A 201 18.74 -16.26 12.11
CA GLY A 201 18.94 -16.62 13.50
C GLY A 201 18.23 -15.68 14.47
N ASN A 202 18.30 -14.36 14.23
CA ASN A 202 17.57 -13.41 15.04
C ASN A 202 16.04 -13.57 14.86
N GLN A 203 15.57 -13.82 13.64
CA GLN A 203 14.15 -14.09 13.39
C GLN A 203 13.68 -15.38 14.08
N LYS A 204 14.46 -16.46 14.08
CA LYS A 204 14.16 -17.68 14.84
C LYS A 204 14.03 -17.42 16.35
N ALA A 205 14.79 -16.44 16.88
CA ALA A 205 14.78 -16.11 18.28
C ALA A 205 13.67 -15.14 18.70
N THR A 206 13.26 -14.23 17.81
CA THR A 206 12.40 -13.07 18.18
C THR A 206 11.03 -13.05 17.48
N ASN A 207 10.92 -13.68 16.28
CA ASN A 207 9.67 -13.69 15.54
C ASN A 207 8.69 -14.70 16.15
N TYR A 208 7.52 -14.25 16.58
CA TYR A 208 6.50 -15.09 17.22
C TYR A 208 6.11 -16.31 16.36
N ALA A 209 6.04 -16.11 15.03
CA ALA A 209 5.62 -17.15 14.09
C ALA A 209 6.66 -18.25 13.88
N LEU A 210 7.93 -17.99 14.22
CA LEU A 210 9.05 -18.97 14.11
C LEU A 210 9.36 -19.70 15.44
N ARG A 211 8.59 -19.47 16.49
CA ARG A 211 8.77 -20.19 17.78
C ARG A 211 8.74 -21.69 17.56
N ALA A 212 9.79 -22.38 18.03
CA ALA A 212 9.95 -23.83 17.82
C ALA A 212 8.93 -24.69 18.59
N ASP A 213 8.36 -24.14 19.69
CA ASP A 213 7.37 -24.82 20.54
C ASP A 213 5.92 -24.64 20.06
N MET A 214 5.68 -23.80 19.04
CA MET A 214 4.34 -23.54 18.50
C MET A 214 3.88 -24.70 17.61
N THR A 215 2.73 -25.29 17.93
CA THR A 215 2.08 -26.29 17.09
C THR A 215 1.47 -25.68 15.84
N LYS A 216 1.16 -26.51 14.84
CA LYS A 216 0.52 -26.03 13.60
C LYS A 216 -0.86 -25.42 13.87
N GLU A 217 -1.63 -26.01 14.78
CA GLU A 217 -2.97 -25.55 15.18
C GLU A 217 -2.87 -24.18 15.89
N GLU A 218 -1.91 -24.00 16.79
CA GLU A 218 -1.65 -22.72 17.46
C GLU A 218 -1.24 -21.65 16.46
N PHE A 219 -0.35 -21.98 15.52
CA PHE A 219 0.08 -21.08 14.45
C PHE A 219 -1.10 -20.63 13.60
N ILE A 220 -1.93 -21.57 13.10
CA ILE A 220 -3.11 -21.24 12.29
C ILE A 220 -4.01 -20.27 13.05
N LYS A 221 -4.32 -20.57 14.31
CA LYS A 221 -5.15 -19.70 15.15
C LYS A 221 -4.54 -18.32 15.32
N GLU A 222 -3.24 -18.22 15.55
CA GLU A 222 -2.54 -16.94 15.79
C GLU A 222 -2.53 -16.08 14.53
N VAL A 223 -2.16 -16.63 13.37
CA VAL A 223 -2.02 -15.84 12.14
C VAL A 223 -3.36 -15.46 11.51
N THR A 224 -4.45 -16.20 11.79
CA THR A 224 -5.80 -15.91 11.29
C THR A 224 -6.62 -15.01 12.21
N ASN A 225 -6.22 -14.88 13.49
CA ASN A 225 -6.95 -14.08 14.46
C ASN A 225 -6.76 -12.56 14.22
N GLY A 226 -7.83 -11.78 14.31
CA GLY A 226 -7.79 -10.32 14.29
C GLY A 226 -7.38 -9.72 12.93
N LEU A 227 -7.49 -10.46 11.83
CA LEU A 227 -7.27 -9.93 10.49
C LEU A 227 -8.37 -8.92 10.12
N LEU A 228 -7.98 -7.70 9.83
CA LEU A 228 -8.88 -6.71 9.25
C LEU A 228 -9.20 -7.07 7.79
N PRO A 229 -10.39 -6.74 7.27
CA PRO A 229 -10.70 -6.93 5.86
C PRO A 229 -9.61 -6.33 4.97
N PRO A 230 -9.19 -7.03 3.90
CA PRO A 230 -8.17 -6.50 3.00
C PRO A 230 -8.71 -5.24 2.26
N PRO A 231 -7.82 -4.30 1.89
CA PRO A 231 -8.20 -3.17 1.07
C PRO A 231 -8.89 -3.62 -0.23
N GLN A 232 -9.94 -2.92 -0.64
CA GLN A 232 -10.79 -3.31 -1.77
C GLN A 232 -10.06 -3.47 -3.12
N TYR A 233 -8.93 -2.80 -3.30
CA TYR A 233 -8.15 -2.84 -4.54
C TYR A 233 -7.21 -4.06 -4.63
N PHE A 234 -6.94 -4.77 -3.53
CA PHE A 234 -6.00 -5.88 -3.50
C PHE A 234 -6.31 -6.97 -4.53
N SER A 235 -7.53 -7.45 -4.57
CA SER A 235 -7.92 -8.48 -5.54
C SER A 235 -7.79 -8.02 -7.00
N LYS A 236 -7.96 -6.72 -7.24
CA LYS A 236 -7.84 -6.13 -8.57
C LYS A 236 -6.39 -6.01 -9.00
N ASN A 237 -5.49 -5.58 -8.11
CA ASN A 237 -4.06 -5.50 -8.39
C ASN A 237 -3.44 -6.89 -8.59
N ALA A 238 -3.77 -7.86 -7.73
CA ALA A 238 -3.35 -9.25 -7.92
C ALA A 238 -3.79 -9.78 -9.30
N LYS A 239 -5.02 -9.45 -9.72
CA LYS A 239 -5.50 -9.77 -11.07
C LYS A 239 -4.68 -9.06 -12.15
N MET A 240 -4.36 -7.76 -12.02
CA MET A 240 -3.53 -7.03 -12.98
C MET A 240 -2.14 -7.66 -13.10
N ASN A 241 -1.50 -7.99 -12.00
CA ASN A 241 -0.21 -8.68 -11.98
C ASN A 241 -0.27 -10.07 -12.66
N LYS A 242 -1.42 -10.73 -12.63
CA LYS A 242 -1.63 -12.03 -13.26
C LYS A 242 -1.96 -11.95 -14.77
N VAL A 243 -2.77 -10.97 -15.18
CA VAL A 243 -3.28 -10.89 -16.56
C VAL A 243 -2.52 -9.89 -17.44
N GLY A 244 -1.70 -9.02 -16.84
CA GLY A 244 -1.06 -7.89 -17.50
C GLY A 244 -1.88 -6.60 -17.41
N TYR A 245 -1.27 -5.51 -17.87
CA TYR A 245 -1.74 -4.13 -17.72
C TYR A 245 -1.18 -3.25 -18.84
N ASP A 246 -1.71 -2.02 -18.98
CA ASP A 246 -1.18 -1.01 -19.90
C ASP A 246 0.28 -0.68 -19.57
N SER A 247 1.10 -0.38 -20.57
CA SER A 247 2.49 -0.01 -20.29
C SER A 247 2.56 1.27 -19.46
N PHE A 248 3.53 1.33 -18.54
CA PHE A 248 3.75 2.51 -17.70
C PHE A 248 3.98 3.78 -18.55
N ASP A 249 4.66 3.65 -19.68
CA ASP A 249 4.95 4.80 -20.57
C ASP A 249 3.66 5.35 -21.20
N GLU A 250 2.70 4.49 -21.55
CA GLU A 250 1.38 4.90 -22.07
C GLU A 250 0.53 5.55 -20.96
N VAL A 251 0.55 4.99 -19.76
CA VAL A 251 -0.12 5.59 -18.60
C VAL A 251 0.42 6.99 -18.32
N MET A 252 1.74 7.15 -18.28
CA MET A 252 2.39 8.45 -18.11
C MET A 252 2.06 9.43 -19.24
N LYS A 253 2.06 8.98 -20.48
CA LYS A 253 1.72 9.81 -21.64
C LYS A 253 0.29 10.32 -21.57
N ARG A 254 -0.66 9.50 -21.14
CA ARG A 254 -2.08 9.84 -20.99
C ARG A 254 -2.31 10.77 -19.80
N GLY A 255 -1.74 10.42 -18.64
CA GLY A 255 -2.01 11.11 -17.37
C GLY A 255 -1.22 12.41 -17.17
N ALA A 256 -0.02 12.54 -17.77
CA ALA A 256 0.83 13.71 -17.59
C ALA A 256 0.56 14.85 -18.61
N VAL A 257 -0.70 15.03 -19.01
CA VAL A 257 -1.15 16.09 -19.93
C VAL A 257 -1.60 17.31 -19.12
N ALA A 258 -0.98 18.46 -19.39
CA ALA A 258 -1.39 19.73 -18.82
C ALA A 258 -2.66 20.23 -19.48
N LEU A 259 -3.68 20.57 -18.70
CA LEU A 259 -4.96 21.10 -19.18
C LEU A 259 -5.18 22.50 -18.62
N SER A 260 -5.46 23.47 -19.49
CA SER A 260 -5.90 24.79 -19.02
C SER A 260 -7.16 24.65 -18.15
N PRO A 261 -7.47 25.59 -17.25
CA PRO A 261 -8.66 25.50 -16.39
C PRO A 261 -9.94 25.19 -17.15
N ARG A 262 -10.14 25.81 -18.32
CA ARG A 262 -11.29 25.55 -19.18
C ARG A 262 -11.30 24.13 -19.77
N ALA A 263 -10.14 23.63 -20.21
CA ALA A 263 -10.02 22.26 -20.73
C ALA A 263 -10.18 21.22 -19.63
N PHE A 264 -9.68 21.52 -18.43
CA PHE A 264 -9.81 20.69 -17.24
C PHE A 264 -11.29 20.55 -16.82
N GLU A 265 -12.03 21.66 -16.75
CA GLU A 265 -13.46 21.66 -16.46
C GLU A 265 -14.26 20.88 -17.51
N ALA A 266 -13.97 21.13 -18.79
CA ALA A 266 -14.62 20.39 -19.89
C ALA A 266 -14.37 18.87 -19.78
N ALA A 267 -13.12 18.46 -19.52
CA ALA A 267 -12.77 17.05 -19.35
C ALA A 267 -13.43 16.44 -18.10
N ALA A 268 -13.55 17.20 -17.01
CA ALA A 268 -14.23 16.74 -15.79
C ALA A 268 -15.70 16.40 -16.10
N ASN A 269 -16.38 17.26 -16.85
CA ASN A 269 -17.79 17.09 -17.20
C ASN A 269 -18.00 16.02 -18.29
N GLU A 270 -17.15 15.97 -19.32
CA GLU A 270 -17.29 15.05 -20.44
C GLU A 270 -17.04 13.59 -20.04
N HIS A 271 -16.08 13.39 -19.15
CA HIS A 271 -15.67 12.03 -18.73
C HIS A 271 -16.21 11.63 -17.35
N GLU A 272 -17.04 12.46 -16.71
CA GLU A 272 -17.47 12.26 -15.32
C GLU A 272 -16.26 11.97 -14.41
N ALA A 273 -15.18 12.72 -14.62
CA ALA A 273 -13.90 12.44 -14.00
C ALA A 273 -13.89 12.86 -12.54
N LEU A 274 -13.30 12.02 -11.70
CA LEU A 274 -12.97 12.38 -10.33
C LEU A 274 -11.86 13.42 -10.33
N ILE A 275 -12.10 14.57 -9.70
CA ILE A 275 -11.06 15.56 -9.43
C ILE A 275 -10.35 15.15 -8.14
N LEU A 276 -9.09 14.78 -8.24
CA LEU A 276 -8.25 14.38 -7.12
C LEU A 276 -7.27 15.50 -6.78
N ASP A 277 -7.48 16.14 -5.62
CA ASP A 277 -6.58 17.17 -5.11
C ASP A 277 -5.53 16.52 -4.20
N VAL A 278 -4.26 16.65 -4.59
CA VAL A 278 -3.14 16.01 -3.89
C VAL A 278 -2.22 17.03 -3.20
N ARG A 279 -2.66 18.27 -3.04
CA ARG A 279 -1.92 19.32 -2.34
C ARG A 279 -1.78 19.03 -0.84
N ASP A 280 -1.15 19.94 -0.11
CA ASP A 280 -1.12 19.90 1.36
C ASP A 280 -2.53 20.12 1.95
N LYS A 281 -2.86 19.39 3.02
CA LYS A 281 -4.17 19.47 3.67
C LYS A 281 -4.52 20.87 4.16
N LYS A 282 -3.53 21.67 4.61
CA LYS A 282 -3.76 23.03 5.10
C LYS A 282 -4.09 23.99 3.95
N GLU A 283 -3.58 23.71 2.75
CA GLU A 283 -3.94 24.48 1.55
C GLU A 283 -5.30 24.05 1.00
N PHE A 284 -5.59 22.75 1.01
CA PHE A 284 -6.87 22.23 0.57
C PHE A 284 -8.05 22.84 1.35
N VAL A 285 -8.02 22.81 2.68
CA VAL A 285 -9.14 23.29 3.50
C VAL A 285 -9.46 24.78 3.31
N LYS A 286 -8.46 25.59 2.90
CA LYS A 286 -8.65 27.02 2.60
C LYS A 286 -9.38 27.26 1.29
N GLY A 287 -9.28 26.34 0.34
CA GLY A 287 -9.95 26.41 -0.94
C GLY A 287 -9.62 25.26 -1.86
N PHE A 288 -10.65 24.71 -2.50
CA PHE A 288 -10.56 23.60 -3.44
C PHE A 288 -11.63 23.69 -4.53
N ILE A 289 -11.48 22.92 -5.60
CA ILE A 289 -12.48 22.79 -6.66
C ILE A 289 -13.70 22.05 -6.08
N PRO A 290 -14.92 22.59 -6.19
CA PRO A 290 -16.12 21.90 -5.71
C PRO A 290 -16.19 20.44 -6.18
N ASN A 291 -16.62 19.54 -5.31
CA ASN A 291 -16.70 18.09 -5.52
C ASN A 291 -15.36 17.36 -5.69
N SER A 292 -14.21 18.03 -5.55
CA SER A 292 -12.93 17.34 -5.53
C SER A 292 -12.74 16.54 -4.25
N ILE A 293 -12.03 15.40 -4.38
CA ILE A 293 -11.62 14.58 -3.24
C ILE A 293 -10.15 14.88 -2.94
N PHE A 294 -9.86 15.09 -1.68
CA PHE A 294 -8.49 15.30 -1.18
C PHE A 294 -7.83 13.99 -0.80
N ILE A 295 -6.64 13.72 -1.34
CA ILE A 295 -5.70 12.70 -0.81
C ILE A 295 -4.29 13.26 -1.02
N GLY A 296 -3.69 13.85 0.02
CA GLY A 296 -2.39 14.52 -0.06
C GLY A 296 -1.25 13.56 -0.46
N ILE A 297 -0.38 14.02 -1.36
CA ILE A 297 0.66 13.17 -1.95
C ILE A 297 1.80 12.84 -0.96
N ASP A 298 2.01 13.63 0.08
CA ASP A 298 3.16 13.48 1.00
C ASP A 298 2.89 12.48 2.15
N ASP A 299 1.66 12.03 2.30
CA ASP A 299 1.25 11.05 3.29
C ASP A 299 1.06 9.64 2.67
N SER A 300 0.25 8.81 3.28
CA SER A 300 -0.11 7.45 2.79
C SER A 300 -1.01 7.49 1.55
N PHE A 301 -0.54 8.17 0.49
CA PHE A 301 -1.33 8.48 -0.71
C PHE A 301 -1.88 7.23 -1.41
N ALA A 302 -0.99 6.34 -1.84
CA ALA A 302 -1.38 5.19 -2.66
C ALA A 302 -2.33 4.22 -1.93
N PRO A 303 -2.09 3.84 -0.66
CA PRO A 303 -3.05 3.05 0.10
C PRO A 303 -4.43 3.71 0.23
N TRP A 304 -4.50 5.03 0.46
CA TRP A 304 -5.80 5.71 0.56
C TRP A 304 -6.51 5.85 -0.79
N VAL A 305 -5.79 6.09 -1.87
CA VAL A 305 -6.37 6.03 -3.23
C VAL A 305 -7.02 4.67 -3.44
N GLY A 306 -6.28 3.59 -3.16
CA GLY A 306 -6.77 2.23 -3.32
C GLY A 306 -7.96 1.88 -2.42
N ALA A 307 -7.97 2.38 -1.17
CA ALA A 307 -9.06 2.12 -0.24
C ALA A 307 -10.34 2.89 -0.57
N LEU A 308 -10.24 4.11 -1.12
CA LEU A 308 -11.36 5.05 -1.21
C LEU A 308 -11.96 5.19 -2.60
N ILE A 309 -11.21 4.95 -3.68
CA ILE A 309 -11.71 5.02 -5.05
C ILE A 309 -12.09 3.60 -5.51
N PRO A 310 -13.39 3.28 -5.63
CA PRO A 310 -13.81 1.89 -5.85
C PRO A 310 -13.46 1.33 -7.24
N ASP A 311 -13.44 2.17 -8.28
CA ASP A 311 -13.21 1.74 -9.66
C ASP A 311 -11.80 2.11 -10.15
N LEU A 312 -10.96 1.11 -10.47
CA LEU A 312 -9.64 1.33 -11.07
C LEU A 312 -9.70 2.02 -12.44
N LYS A 313 -10.86 1.96 -13.11
CA LYS A 313 -11.07 2.60 -14.41
C LYS A 313 -11.63 4.01 -14.32
N GLN A 314 -11.91 4.51 -13.11
CA GLN A 314 -12.38 5.87 -12.90
C GLN A 314 -11.45 6.86 -13.60
N PRO A 315 -11.95 7.71 -14.51
CA PRO A 315 -11.16 8.81 -15.05
C PRO A 315 -10.77 9.76 -13.90
N ILE A 316 -9.49 10.10 -13.81
CA ILE A 316 -8.96 10.95 -12.74
C ILE A 316 -8.30 12.19 -13.35
N LEU A 317 -8.72 13.36 -12.88
CA LEU A 317 -8.08 14.64 -13.13
C LEU A 317 -7.36 15.11 -11.86
N ILE A 318 -6.15 15.64 -12.02
CA ILE A 318 -5.25 15.88 -10.90
C ILE A 318 -5.10 17.38 -10.65
N VAL A 319 -5.27 17.79 -9.39
CA VAL A 319 -4.84 19.09 -8.86
C VAL A 319 -3.64 18.85 -7.95
N ALA A 320 -2.45 19.22 -8.39
CA ALA A 320 -1.19 18.93 -7.70
C ALA A 320 -0.42 20.22 -7.36
N PRO A 321 0.50 20.16 -6.37
CA PRO A 321 1.52 21.18 -6.22
C PRO A 321 2.35 21.32 -7.51
N GLU A 322 2.94 22.49 -7.71
CA GLU A 322 3.76 22.76 -8.88
C GLU A 322 4.87 21.70 -9.07
N GLY A 323 5.00 21.19 -10.29
CA GLY A 323 5.99 20.18 -10.66
C GLY A 323 5.66 18.73 -10.23
N ARG A 324 4.62 18.48 -9.42
CA ARG A 324 4.35 17.16 -8.85
C ARG A 324 3.25 16.34 -9.55
N ALA A 325 2.65 16.85 -10.61
CA ALA A 325 1.60 16.13 -11.34
C ALA A 325 2.08 14.78 -11.91
N LYS A 326 3.28 14.73 -12.50
CA LYS A 326 3.86 13.48 -13.02
C LYS A 326 4.14 12.45 -11.91
N GLU A 327 4.58 12.91 -10.74
CA GLU A 327 4.74 12.06 -9.57
C GLU A 327 3.41 11.46 -9.14
N THR A 328 2.34 12.25 -9.17
CA THR A 328 0.99 11.79 -8.83
C THR A 328 0.53 10.68 -9.78
N VAL A 329 0.66 10.86 -11.10
CA VAL A 329 0.33 9.82 -12.09
C VAL A 329 1.12 8.53 -11.81
N LYS A 330 2.42 8.64 -11.55
CA LYS A 330 3.27 7.50 -11.18
C LYS A 330 2.74 6.77 -9.93
N ARG A 331 2.40 7.52 -8.87
CA ARG A 331 1.91 6.91 -7.62
C ARG A 331 0.51 6.29 -7.77
N LEU A 332 -0.34 6.85 -8.61
CA LEU A 332 -1.62 6.26 -8.98
C LEU A 332 -1.41 4.91 -9.69
N SER A 333 -0.51 4.86 -10.66
CA SER A 333 -0.25 3.63 -11.41
C SER A 333 0.35 2.51 -10.57
N ARG A 334 1.09 2.83 -9.50
CA ARG A 334 1.60 1.81 -8.54
C ARG A 334 0.49 0.98 -7.92
N VAL A 335 -0.70 1.54 -7.76
CA VAL A 335 -1.87 0.87 -7.19
C VAL A 335 -2.98 0.62 -8.23
N GLY A 336 -2.61 0.61 -9.51
CA GLY A 336 -3.47 0.19 -10.61
C GLY A 336 -4.43 1.24 -11.15
N TYR A 337 -4.37 2.51 -10.71
CA TYR A 337 -5.19 3.59 -11.25
C TYR A 337 -4.53 4.20 -12.48
N ASP A 338 -4.63 3.50 -13.59
CA ASP A 338 -3.97 3.85 -14.84
C ASP A 338 -4.74 4.87 -15.70
N ASN A 339 -5.95 5.28 -15.27
CA ASN A 339 -6.82 6.18 -16.02
C ASN A 339 -6.78 7.65 -15.54
N ALA A 340 -5.60 8.14 -15.16
CA ALA A 340 -5.38 9.57 -15.06
C ALA A 340 -5.44 10.17 -16.48
N ILE A 341 -6.27 11.21 -16.70
CA ILE A 341 -6.52 11.81 -18.01
C ILE A 341 -5.94 13.22 -18.18
N GLY A 342 -5.27 13.74 -17.16
CA GLY A 342 -4.58 15.02 -17.19
C GLY A 342 -4.50 15.67 -15.83
N TYR A 343 -3.83 16.82 -15.80
CA TYR A 343 -3.69 17.63 -14.60
C TYR A 343 -3.94 19.11 -14.89
N LEU A 344 -4.35 19.85 -13.87
CA LEU A 344 -4.62 21.30 -13.97
C LEU A 344 -3.32 22.08 -14.15
N GLU A 345 -3.16 22.72 -15.32
CA GLU A 345 -2.05 23.63 -15.63
C GLU A 345 -2.12 24.88 -14.73
N GLY A 346 -1.00 25.26 -14.15
CA GLY A 346 -0.91 26.36 -13.19
C GLY A 346 -1.53 26.05 -11.83
N GLY A 347 -1.97 24.81 -11.60
CA GLY A 347 -2.47 24.33 -10.31
C GLY A 347 -3.72 25.07 -9.83
N PHE A 348 -4.00 25.00 -8.55
CA PHE A 348 -5.20 25.58 -7.96
C PHE A 348 -5.26 27.13 -8.09
N GLU A 349 -4.12 27.81 -8.15
CA GLU A 349 -4.08 29.26 -8.34
C GLU A 349 -4.65 29.67 -9.70
N ALA A 350 -4.41 28.87 -10.76
CA ALA A 350 -5.03 29.12 -12.06
C ALA A 350 -6.55 28.88 -12.03
N TRP A 351 -7.02 27.91 -11.24
CA TRP A 351 -8.44 27.64 -11.08
C TRP A 351 -9.18 28.79 -10.40
N LYS A 352 -8.60 29.41 -9.37
CA LYS A 352 -9.20 30.57 -8.66
C LYS A 352 -9.61 31.73 -9.58
N MET A 353 -8.94 31.83 -10.73
CA MET A 353 -9.25 32.88 -11.73
C MET A 353 -10.30 32.43 -12.75
N HIS A 354 -10.73 31.14 -12.69
CA HIS A 354 -11.58 30.54 -13.71
C HIS A 354 -12.95 30.11 -13.17
N GLY A 355 -12.99 29.44 -12.03
CA GLY A 355 -14.18 28.77 -11.54
C GLY A 355 -14.50 29.01 -10.06
N GLU A 356 -15.56 28.38 -9.61
CA GLU A 356 -15.98 28.42 -8.21
C GLU A 356 -15.00 27.66 -7.31
N ILE A 357 -14.93 28.08 -6.06
CA ILE A 357 -14.14 27.46 -5.01
C ILE A 357 -15.01 27.14 -3.80
N ASP A 358 -14.71 26.03 -3.15
CA ASP A 358 -15.29 25.64 -1.88
C ASP A 358 -14.19 25.62 -0.80
N SER A 359 -14.58 25.51 0.47
CA SER A 359 -13.68 25.45 1.61
C SER A 359 -14.26 24.58 2.73
N ILE A 360 -13.42 24.21 3.71
CA ILE A 360 -13.88 23.52 4.92
C ILE A 360 -13.48 24.35 6.14
N GLU A 361 -14.46 24.63 7.00
CA GLU A 361 -14.20 25.32 8.26
C GLU A 361 -13.28 24.49 9.16
N THR A 362 -12.25 25.12 9.73
CA THR A 362 -11.35 24.50 10.71
C THR A 362 -11.50 25.18 12.06
N ILE A 363 -11.48 24.41 13.12
CA ILE A 363 -11.56 24.89 14.50
C ILE A 363 -10.43 24.25 15.30
N ASP A 364 -9.72 25.03 16.12
CA ASP A 364 -8.71 24.49 17.03
C ASP A 364 -9.35 23.82 18.26
N VAL A 365 -8.57 22.98 18.95
CA VAL A 365 -9.05 22.19 20.10
C VAL A 365 -9.55 23.08 21.22
N ALA A 366 -8.89 24.21 21.52
CA ALA A 366 -9.28 25.13 22.59
C ALA A 366 -10.63 25.81 22.31
N THR A 367 -10.84 26.26 21.06
CA THR A 367 -12.11 26.84 20.64
C THR A 367 -13.23 25.78 20.64
N PHE A 368 -12.91 24.57 20.22
CA PHE A 368 -13.85 23.45 20.29
C PHE A 368 -14.23 23.11 21.74
N GLU A 369 -13.25 22.99 22.64
CA GLU A 369 -13.44 22.74 24.07
C GLU A 369 -14.38 23.78 24.70
N ALA A 370 -14.16 25.07 24.40
CA ALA A 370 -14.99 26.16 24.93
C ALA A 370 -16.47 26.09 24.48
N SER A 371 -16.76 25.46 23.35
CA SER A 371 -18.09 25.29 22.77
C SER A 371 -18.67 23.88 22.98
N TYR A 372 -17.86 22.96 23.50
CA TYR A 372 -18.24 21.55 23.61
C TYR A 372 -19.44 21.34 24.54
N ASN A 373 -20.37 20.55 24.06
CA ASN A 373 -21.49 20.02 24.84
C ASN A 373 -21.90 18.66 24.28
N LYS A 374 -22.75 17.92 24.99
CA LYS A 374 -23.12 16.55 24.63
C LYS A 374 -24.00 16.41 23.39
N ASP A 375 -24.55 17.51 22.89
CA ASP A 375 -25.43 17.52 21.69
C ASP A 375 -24.64 17.72 20.39
N ILE A 376 -23.37 18.09 20.49
CA ILE A 376 -22.46 18.24 19.34
C ILE A 376 -22.21 16.87 18.72
N LYS A 377 -22.40 16.76 17.40
CA LYS A 377 -22.15 15.56 16.64
C LYS A 377 -20.69 15.51 16.20
N ILE A 378 -19.97 14.50 16.67
CA ILE A 378 -18.54 14.33 16.39
C ILE A 378 -18.35 13.04 15.62
N LEU A 379 -17.56 13.09 14.55
CA LEU A 379 -17.13 11.91 13.79
C LEU A 379 -15.62 11.67 14.04
N ASP A 380 -15.33 10.54 14.67
CA ASP A 380 -13.95 10.03 14.76
C ASP A 380 -13.69 9.10 13.57
N VAL A 381 -12.82 9.56 12.65
CA VAL A 381 -12.52 8.83 11.42
C VAL A 381 -11.26 7.96 11.53
N ARG A 382 -10.81 7.65 12.74
CA ARG A 382 -9.65 6.79 12.99
C ARG A 382 -10.00 5.32 12.78
N LYS A 383 -8.95 4.49 12.71
CA LYS A 383 -9.11 3.03 12.60
C LYS A 383 -9.76 2.42 13.86
N PRO A 384 -10.41 1.26 13.74
CA PRO A 384 -11.08 0.60 14.89
C PRO A 384 -10.17 0.46 16.11
N GLY A 385 -8.95 -0.03 15.98
CA GLY A 385 -8.06 -0.19 17.12
C GLY A 385 -7.63 1.13 17.80
N GLU A 386 -7.59 2.26 17.07
CA GLU A 386 -7.36 3.58 17.66
C GLU A 386 -8.59 4.05 18.44
N TRP A 387 -9.78 3.79 17.92
CA TRP A 387 -11.05 4.05 18.58
C TRP A 387 -11.21 3.23 19.85
N GLU A 388 -10.97 1.94 19.77
CA GLU A 388 -11.08 1.01 20.91
C GLU A 388 -10.05 1.35 22.01
N SER A 389 -8.91 1.90 21.63
CA SER A 389 -7.89 2.32 22.59
C SER A 389 -8.33 3.52 23.42
N GLU A 390 -8.80 4.57 22.79
CA GLU A 390 -9.34 5.77 23.44
C GLU A 390 -10.09 6.62 22.43
N HIS A 391 -11.24 7.19 22.80
CA HIS A 391 -12.04 8.08 21.94
C HIS A 391 -12.81 9.11 22.76
N ILE A 392 -13.31 10.18 22.13
CA ILE A 392 -14.24 11.12 22.77
C ILE A 392 -15.55 10.38 23.06
N GLU A 393 -16.03 10.36 24.32
CA GLU A 393 -17.20 9.56 24.75
C GLU A 393 -18.46 9.81 23.92
N THR A 394 -18.65 11.03 23.41
CA THR A 394 -19.82 11.40 22.62
C THR A 394 -19.61 11.29 21.11
N ALA A 395 -18.41 10.90 20.65
CA ALA A 395 -18.14 10.76 19.21
C ALA A 395 -18.79 9.50 18.65
N GLN A 396 -19.16 9.57 17.38
CA GLN A 396 -19.54 8.41 16.58
C GLN A 396 -18.28 7.91 15.87
N HIS A 397 -18.02 6.61 15.95
CA HIS A 397 -16.97 6.00 15.14
C HIS A 397 -17.40 5.94 13.68
N PHE A 398 -16.66 6.63 12.80
CA PHE A 398 -16.94 6.72 11.37
C PHE A 398 -15.63 6.51 10.59
N ALA A 399 -15.08 5.31 10.72
CA ALA A 399 -13.74 5.00 10.20
C ALA A 399 -13.61 5.29 8.71
N LEU A 400 -12.57 6.06 8.32
CA LEU A 400 -12.31 6.41 6.92
C LEU A 400 -12.23 5.19 6.00
N ASP A 401 -11.64 4.09 6.48
CA ASP A 401 -11.52 2.83 5.73
C ASP A 401 -12.88 2.30 5.25
N TYR A 402 -13.96 2.59 5.97
CA TYR A 402 -15.31 2.09 5.71
C TYR A 402 -16.31 3.19 5.32
N ILE A 403 -15.84 4.40 5.00
CA ILE A 403 -16.70 5.56 4.73
C ILE A 403 -17.79 5.27 3.69
N ASN A 404 -17.46 4.49 2.65
CA ASN A 404 -18.43 4.13 1.60
C ASN A 404 -19.58 3.27 2.12
N ASN A 405 -19.34 2.46 3.14
CA ASN A 405 -20.34 1.54 3.72
C ASN A 405 -21.15 2.22 4.83
N GLN A 406 -20.59 3.23 5.49
CA GLN A 406 -21.17 3.92 6.63
C GLN A 406 -22.00 5.17 6.26
N MET A 407 -22.14 5.49 4.98
CA MET A 407 -22.85 6.72 4.53
C MET A 407 -24.29 6.83 5.05
N ALA A 408 -24.97 5.71 5.28
CA ALA A 408 -26.33 5.71 5.82
C ALA A 408 -26.40 6.13 7.31
N GLU A 409 -25.28 6.17 8.01
CA GLU A 409 -25.20 6.53 9.42
C GLU A 409 -25.14 8.04 9.68
N VAL A 410 -24.94 8.84 8.62
CA VAL A 410 -24.81 10.30 8.69
C VAL A 410 -25.88 11.00 7.85
N GLN A 411 -26.29 12.19 8.27
CA GLN A 411 -27.31 12.99 7.59
C GLN A 411 -26.77 14.36 7.21
N ASN A 412 -26.94 14.77 5.97
CA ASN A 412 -26.40 16.04 5.44
C ASN A 412 -27.04 17.32 6.05
N THR A 413 -28.12 17.17 6.82
CA THR A 413 -28.75 18.28 7.55
C THR A 413 -28.08 18.62 8.88
N ASN A 414 -27.13 17.77 9.32
CA ASN A 414 -26.43 17.96 10.59
C ASN A 414 -25.09 18.67 10.39
N THR A 415 -24.67 19.42 11.42
CA THR A 415 -23.29 19.89 11.55
C THR A 415 -22.44 18.83 12.21
N TYR A 416 -21.34 18.44 11.58
CA TYR A 416 -20.40 17.46 12.12
C TYR A 416 -19.04 18.08 12.39
N TYR A 417 -18.53 17.81 13.59
CA TYR A 417 -17.14 18.05 13.95
C TYR A 417 -16.35 16.77 13.69
N MET A 418 -15.25 16.88 12.93
CA MET A 418 -14.51 15.71 12.48
C MET A 418 -13.07 15.76 12.95
N HIS A 419 -12.57 14.67 13.47
CA HIS A 419 -11.17 14.52 13.86
C HIS A 419 -10.58 13.16 13.49
N CYS A 420 -9.27 13.14 13.45
CA CYS A 420 -8.47 11.93 13.48
C CYS A 420 -7.23 12.18 14.36
N ARG A 421 -6.12 11.45 14.15
CA ARG A 421 -4.92 11.68 14.95
C ARG A 421 -4.23 13.02 14.66
N SER A 422 -4.17 13.46 13.38
CA SER A 422 -3.37 14.62 12.95
C SER A 422 -4.03 15.49 11.86
N GLY A 423 -5.34 15.32 11.63
CA GLY A 423 -6.12 16.07 10.64
C GLY A 423 -6.11 15.47 9.22
N TYR A 424 -5.14 14.63 8.81
CA TYR A 424 -5.04 14.13 7.43
C TYR A 424 -6.26 13.29 7.02
N ARG A 425 -6.57 12.21 7.73
CA ARG A 425 -7.74 11.35 7.46
C ARG A 425 -9.06 12.11 7.59
N ALA A 426 -9.14 13.03 8.53
CA ALA A 426 -10.34 13.86 8.71
C ALA A 426 -10.56 14.80 7.51
N THR A 427 -9.49 15.37 6.91
CA THR A 427 -9.59 16.16 5.69
C THR A 427 -10.04 15.32 4.50
N ILE A 428 -9.53 14.07 4.36
CA ILE A 428 -9.99 13.14 3.33
C ILE A 428 -11.48 12.84 3.50
N ALA A 429 -11.90 12.44 4.69
CA ALA A 429 -13.30 12.13 4.98
C ALA A 429 -14.22 13.34 4.72
N ALA A 430 -13.81 14.54 5.15
CA ALA A 430 -14.58 15.76 4.92
C ALA A 430 -14.70 16.08 3.42
N SER A 431 -13.64 15.92 2.62
CA SER A 431 -13.71 16.13 1.17
C SER A 431 -14.68 15.17 0.49
N ILE A 432 -14.69 13.89 0.90
CA ILE A 432 -15.64 12.90 0.41
C ILE A 432 -17.06 13.24 0.82
N LEU A 433 -17.29 13.65 2.06
CA LEU A 433 -18.62 14.07 2.51
C LEU A 433 -19.09 15.34 1.78
N LYS A 434 -18.20 16.33 1.58
CA LYS A 434 -18.51 17.54 0.79
C LYS A 434 -18.94 17.18 -0.63
N SER A 435 -18.22 16.29 -1.31
CA SER A 435 -18.58 15.85 -2.67
C SER A 435 -19.93 15.09 -2.73
N ARG A 436 -20.46 14.70 -1.57
CA ARG A 436 -21.77 14.02 -1.41
C ARG A 436 -22.86 14.93 -0.83
N GLY A 437 -22.64 16.23 -0.79
CA GLY A 437 -23.63 17.23 -0.37
C GLY A 437 -23.73 17.45 1.14
N PHE A 438 -22.66 17.19 1.90
CA PHE A 438 -22.57 17.56 3.32
C PHE A 438 -21.87 18.91 3.45
N ASP A 439 -22.63 19.99 3.64
CA ASP A 439 -22.08 21.37 3.66
C ASP A 439 -21.59 21.81 5.05
N GLN A 440 -22.17 21.24 6.11
CA GLN A 440 -21.91 21.67 7.48
C GLN A 440 -20.86 20.81 8.17
N LEU A 441 -19.63 20.92 7.72
CA LEU A 441 -18.49 20.15 8.26
C LEU A 441 -17.47 21.09 8.89
N ARG A 442 -16.94 20.71 10.06
CA ARG A 442 -15.88 21.42 10.79
C ARG A 442 -14.76 20.46 11.14
N LEU A 443 -13.56 20.75 10.71
CA LEU A 443 -12.39 19.95 11.03
C LEU A 443 -11.73 20.44 12.32
N LEU A 444 -11.53 19.55 13.28
CA LEU A 444 -10.70 19.85 14.44
C LEU A 444 -9.24 19.87 14.01
N HIS A 445 -8.62 21.05 14.16
CA HIS A 445 -7.21 21.27 13.87
C HIS A 445 -6.39 21.07 15.14
N GLY A 446 -5.53 20.07 15.15
CA GLY A 446 -4.70 19.65 16.29
C GLY A 446 -4.40 18.16 16.24
N LEU A 447 -3.69 17.69 17.24
CA LEU A 447 -3.45 16.27 17.44
C LEU A 447 -4.54 15.67 18.34
N PHE A 448 -4.78 14.39 18.26
CA PHE A 448 -5.67 13.70 19.20
C PHE A 448 -5.17 13.83 20.66
N ASP A 449 -3.86 13.89 20.84
CA ASP A 449 -3.23 14.11 22.14
C ASP A 449 -3.59 15.49 22.74
N ASP A 450 -3.85 16.51 21.91
CA ASP A 450 -4.35 17.82 22.36
C ASP A 450 -5.79 17.70 22.90
N ILE A 451 -6.61 16.83 22.31
CA ILE A 451 -7.98 16.54 22.75
C ILE A 451 -7.95 15.83 24.10
N THR A 452 -7.11 14.79 24.25
CA THR A 452 -6.98 14.05 25.52
C THR A 452 -6.39 14.89 26.65
N ALA A 453 -5.61 15.91 26.32
CA ALA A 453 -5.08 16.89 27.30
C ALA A 453 -6.09 17.97 27.71
N SER A 454 -7.25 18.09 27.02
CA SER A 454 -8.31 19.05 27.30
C SER A 454 -9.29 18.54 28.38
N THR A 455 -10.35 19.31 28.66
CA THR A 455 -11.43 18.88 29.56
C THR A 455 -12.54 18.07 28.88
N ILE A 456 -12.38 17.77 27.60
CA ILE A 456 -13.32 16.93 26.82
C ILE A 456 -13.23 15.49 27.33
N SER A 457 -14.38 14.91 27.74
CA SER A 457 -14.41 13.53 28.24
C SER A 457 -14.01 12.52 27.15
N THR A 458 -13.01 11.71 27.46
CA THR A 458 -12.62 10.56 26.65
C THR A 458 -12.88 9.26 27.38
N SER A 459 -13.02 8.16 26.65
CA SER A 459 -13.09 6.81 27.21
C SER A 459 -11.79 6.47 27.97
N ALA A 460 -11.86 5.48 28.86
CA ALA A 460 -10.67 5.01 29.55
C ALA A 460 -9.65 4.45 28.52
N PHE A 461 -8.39 4.88 28.64
CA PHE A 461 -7.34 4.39 27.77
C PHE A 461 -7.13 2.87 27.93
N VAL A 462 -7.13 2.15 26.82
CA VAL A 462 -6.79 0.73 26.74
C VAL A 462 -5.54 0.61 25.83
N CYS A 463 -4.49 -0.01 26.36
CA CYS A 463 -3.27 -0.18 25.58
C CYS A 463 -3.56 -0.98 24.30
N PRO A 464 -3.18 -0.50 23.10
CA PRO A 464 -3.42 -1.23 21.85
C PRO A 464 -2.90 -2.66 21.84
N SER A 465 -1.81 -2.94 22.55
CA SER A 465 -1.25 -4.29 22.70
C SER A 465 -2.13 -5.26 23.50
N THR A 466 -3.15 -4.76 24.22
CA THR A 466 -4.11 -5.57 24.99
C THR A 466 -5.46 -5.73 24.28
N LEU A 467 -5.69 -4.99 23.20
CA LEU A 467 -6.85 -5.16 22.32
C LEU A 467 -6.62 -6.42 21.48
N LYS A 468 -7.44 -7.44 21.71
CA LYS A 468 -7.32 -8.77 21.06
C LYS A 468 -8.07 -8.82 19.74
#